data_ef9fdc2c29ce9aaba41e9476c497a9bf
#
_entry.id   ef9fdc2c29ce9aaba41e9476c497a9bf
#
_cell.length_a   1.000
_cell.length_b   1.000
_cell.length_c   1.000
_cell.angle_alpha   90.00
_cell.angle_beta   90.00
_cell.angle_gamma   90.00
#
_symmetry.space_group_name_H-M   'P 1'
#
loop_
_entity.id
_entity.type
_entity.pdbx_description
1 polymer ?
#
loop_
_entity_poly.entity_id
_entity_poly.type
_entity_poly.pdbx_seq_one_letter_code
_entity_poly.pdbx_strand_id
1 'polypeptide(L)'
;MTVDLVVEALDHAVQAQNPSSGLIIHTDLGTQYTSETFQEKLKKHEMIPSFSRKGCPYDNACIESFHATLKKEEVYRTRYVNFETARLALFKYIEGWYNRKRIHSAIGFLTPNECEDMCRAMA
;
A
#
# COMPACT_ATOMS: atom_id res chain seq x y z
N MET A 1 15.71 -5.57 1.75
CA MET A 1 14.66 -5.41 0.71
C MET A 1 15.33 -5.22 -0.64
N THR A 2 14.89 -5.96 -1.64
CA THR A 2 15.51 -5.94 -2.98
C THR A 2 14.64 -5.16 -3.98
N VAL A 3 15.25 -4.72 -5.09
CA VAL A 3 14.51 -4.07 -6.18
C VAL A 3 13.44 -5.01 -6.76
N ASP A 4 13.79 -6.29 -6.92
CA ASP A 4 12.85 -7.28 -7.47
C ASP A 4 11.58 -7.42 -6.62
N LEU A 5 11.72 -7.36 -5.30
CA LEU A 5 10.59 -7.46 -4.38
C LEU A 5 9.59 -6.30 -4.59
N VAL A 6 10.09 -5.06 -4.68
CA VAL A 6 9.22 -3.91 -4.86
C VAL A 6 8.63 -3.83 -6.26
N VAL A 7 9.36 -4.29 -7.28
CA VAL A 7 8.85 -4.38 -8.65
C VAL A 7 7.74 -5.42 -8.74
N GLU A 8 7.92 -6.59 -8.13
CA GLU A 8 6.90 -7.64 -8.08
C GLU A 8 5.64 -7.15 -7.36
N ALA A 9 5.80 -6.48 -6.23
CA ALA A 9 4.68 -5.90 -5.49
C ALA A 9 3.91 -4.89 -6.34
N LEU A 10 4.61 -4.03 -7.08
CA LEU A 10 4.01 -3.06 -7.98
C LEU A 10 3.22 -3.77 -9.11
N ASP A 11 3.82 -4.78 -9.73
CA ASP A 11 3.16 -5.54 -10.80
C ASP A 11 1.86 -6.20 -10.29
N HIS A 12 1.89 -6.81 -9.11
CA HIS A 12 0.70 -7.40 -8.50
C HIS A 12 -0.38 -6.35 -8.23
N ALA A 13 0.00 -5.20 -7.72
CA ALA A 13 -0.95 -4.12 -7.43
C ALA A 13 -1.60 -3.60 -8.72
N VAL A 14 -0.83 -3.43 -9.77
CA VAL A 14 -1.35 -2.99 -11.08
C VAL A 14 -2.32 -4.01 -11.66
N GLN A 15 -1.99 -5.30 -11.59
CA GLN A 15 -2.88 -6.36 -12.06
C GLN A 15 -4.20 -6.40 -11.28
N ALA A 16 -4.13 -6.22 -9.96
CA ALA A 16 -5.31 -6.28 -9.11
C ALA A 16 -6.21 -5.06 -9.25
N GLN A 17 -5.65 -3.88 -9.40
CA GLN A 17 -6.39 -2.61 -9.37
C GLN A 17 -6.62 -2.00 -10.75
N ASN A 18 -5.84 -2.38 -11.75
CA ASN A 18 -5.92 -1.87 -13.11
C ASN A 18 -6.07 -0.32 -13.14
N PRO A 19 -5.11 0.42 -12.56
CA PRO A 19 -5.24 1.86 -12.41
C PRO A 19 -5.19 2.61 -13.75
N SER A 20 -5.90 3.73 -13.79
CA SER A 20 -5.84 4.65 -14.93
C SER A 20 -4.48 5.35 -15.00
N SER A 21 -4.15 5.88 -16.16
CA SER A 21 -2.99 6.76 -16.34
C SER A 21 -3.02 7.93 -15.35
N GLY A 22 -1.84 8.29 -14.81
CA GLY A 22 -1.70 9.43 -13.93
C GLY A 22 -1.85 9.14 -12.45
N LEU A 23 -1.96 7.86 -12.05
CA LEU A 23 -1.96 7.50 -10.62
C LEU A 23 -0.64 7.91 -9.97
N ILE A 24 -0.72 8.59 -8.84
CA ILE A 24 0.46 8.98 -8.06
C ILE A 24 0.85 7.83 -7.14
N ILE A 25 2.12 7.42 -7.18
CA ILE A 25 2.70 6.48 -6.24
C ILE A 25 3.69 7.20 -5.35
N HIS A 26 3.46 7.17 -4.05
CA HIS A 26 4.31 7.83 -3.06
C HIS A 26 5.19 6.81 -2.36
N THR A 27 6.50 7.09 -2.31
CA THR A 27 7.48 6.24 -1.62
C THR A 27 8.47 7.12 -0.82
N ASP A 28 9.25 6.47 0.04
CA ASP A 28 10.43 7.13 0.57
C ASP A 28 11.57 7.13 -0.47
N LEU A 29 12.74 7.66 -0.09
CA LEU A 29 13.90 7.71 -0.98
C LEU A 29 14.79 6.46 -0.88
N GLY A 30 14.22 5.32 -0.47
CA GLY A 30 14.94 4.06 -0.46
C GLY A 30 15.50 3.71 -1.83
N THR A 31 16.70 3.12 -1.87
CA THR A 31 17.38 2.82 -3.14
C THR A 31 16.60 1.90 -4.06
N GLN A 32 15.77 1.01 -3.50
CA GLN A 32 14.91 0.14 -4.28
C GLN A 32 13.85 0.92 -5.06
N TYR A 33 13.32 2.01 -4.50
CA TYR A 33 12.31 2.85 -5.17
C TYR A 33 12.89 3.87 -6.12
N THR A 34 14.12 4.32 -5.88
CA THR A 34 14.81 5.26 -6.77
C THR A 34 15.57 4.54 -7.89
N SER A 35 15.59 3.21 -7.88
CA SER A 35 16.28 2.42 -8.90
C SER A 35 15.71 2.66 -10.30
N GLU A 36 16.54 2.54 -11.30
CA GLU A 36 16.13 2.68 -12.69
C GLU A 36 15.04 1.67 -13.07
N THR A 37 15.18 0.42 -12.62
CA THR A 37 14.20 -0.64 -12.88
C THR A 37 12.81 -0.28 -12.38
N PHE A 38 12.71 0.19 -11.13
CA PHE A 38 11.43 0.58 -10.55
C PHE A 38 10.84 1.80 -11.26
N GLN A 39 11.65 2.80 -11.56
CA GLN A 39 11.21 4.01 -12.25
C GLN A 39 10.75 3.72 -13.69
N GLU A 40 11.39 2.79 -14.38
CA GLU A 40 10.94 2.36 -15.71
C GLU A 40 9.58 1.67 -15.67
N LYS A 41 9.32 0.85 -14.63
CA LYS A 41 8.02 0.24 -14.42
C LYS A 41 6.93 1.28 -14.20
N LEU A 42 7.20 2.33 -13.44
CA LEU A 42 6.26 3.43 -13.22
C LEU A 42 5.91 4.12 -14.55
N LYS A 43 6.91 4.39 -15.37
CA LYS A 43 6.70 4.99 -16.70
C LYS A 43 5.85 4.09 -17.59
N LYS A 44 6.12 2.80 -17.58
CA LYS A 44 5.35 1.81 -18.36
C LYS A 44 3.86 1.84 -18.00
N HIS A 45 3.55 2.00 -16.73
CA HIS A 45 2.16 2.05 -16.25
C HIS A 45 1.61 3.48 -16.19
N GLU A 46 2.35 4.46 -16.70
CA GLU A 46 1.95 5.87 -16.71
C GLU A 46 1.64 6.41 -15.31
N MET A 47 2.40 5.96 -14.33
CA MET A 47 2.32 6.42 -12.95
C MET A 47 3.26 7.60 -12.69
N ILE A 48 2.87 8.45 -11.74
CA ILE A 48 3.64 9.63 -11.36
C ILE A 48 4.31 9.37 -10.01
N PRO A 49 5.66 9.31 -9.95
CA PRO A 49 6.35 9.12 -8.68
C PRO A 49 6.28 10.37 -7.81
N SER A 50 6.12 10.14 -6.52
CA SER A 50 6.19 11.17 -5.48
C SER A 50 7.07 10.63 -4.36
N PHE A 51 7.97 11.44 -3.82
CA PHE A 51 8.92 11.01 -2.80
C PHE A 51 8.77 11.78 -1.52
N SER A 52 8.93 11.08 -0.39
CA SER A 52 9.07 11.73 0.92
C SER A 52 10.35 12.57 0.94
N ARG A 53 10.27 13.78 1.46
CA ARG A 53 11.44 14.66 1.58
C ARG A 53 12.37 14.12 2.65
N LYS A 54 13.68 14.29 2.43
CA LYS A 54 14.69 13.90 3.40
C LYS A 54 14.47 14.69 4.71
N GLY A 55 14.42 13.95 5.83
CA GLY A 55 14.24 14.56 7.15
C GLY A 55 12.81 15.00 7.46
N CYS A 56 11.83 14.64 6.64
CA CYS A 56 10.42 14.95 6.86
C CYS A 56 9.60 13.68 7.12
N PRO A 57 9.54 13.18 8.37
CA PRO A 57 8.83 11.94 8.68
C PRO A 57 7.33 12.01 8.39
N TYR A 58 6.73 13.19 8.43
CA TYR A 58 5.31 13.36 8.12
C TYR A 58 4.93 13.02 6.69
N ASP A 59 5.88 13.13 5.76
CA ASP A 59 5.63 12.80 4.36
C ASP A 59 5.32 11.31 4.15
N ASN A 60 5.70 10.44 5.11
CA ASN A 60 5.49 9.00 5.04
C ASN A 60 4.52 8.48 6.12
N ALA A 61 3.83 9.38 6.82
CA ALA A 61 3.02 9.03 7.98
C ALA A 61 1.85 8.09 7.67
N CYS A 62 1.26 8.19 6.49
CA CYS A 62 0.11 7.34 6.12
C CYS A 62 0.48 5.86 6.09
N ILE A 63 1.57 5.49 5.43
CA ILE A 63 2.01 4.09 5.37
C ILE A 63 2.53 3.61 6.73
N GLU A 64 3.18 4.46 7.49
CA GLU A 64 3.63 4.12 8.84
C GLU A 64 2.45 3.85 9.77
N SER A 65 1.38 4.63 9.66
CA SER A 65 0.14 4.40 10.42
C SER A 65 -0.50 3.06 10.05
N PHE A 66 -0.54 2.73 8.77
CA PHE A 66 -1.04 1.42 8.32
C PHE A 66 -0.22 0.28 8.92
N HIS A 67 1.12 0.37 8.86
CA HIS A 67 2.00 -0.66 9.43
C HIS A 67 1.79 -0.82 10.94
N ALA A 68 1.65 0.28 11.67
CA ALA A 68 1.40 0.25 13.11
C ALA A 68 0.07 -0.46 13.43
N THR A 69 -0.97 -0.17 12.69
CA THR A 69 -2.29 -0.79 12.85
C THR A 69 -2.23 -2.29 12.54
N LEU A 70 -1.61 -2.66 11.43
CA LEU A 70 -1.42 -4.06 11.03
C LEU A 70 -0.71 -4.85 12.12
N LYS A 71 0.37 -4.31 12.67
CA LYS A 71 1.14 -4.95 13.73
C LYS A 71 0.32 -5.14 15.00
N LYS A 72 -0.40 -4.11 15.43
CA LYS A 72 -1.21 -4.16 16.66
C LYS A 72 -2.42 -5.10 16.53
N GLU A 73 -3.11 -5.06 15.41
CA GLU A 73 -4.38 -5.77 15.24
C GLU A 73 -4.20 -7.21 14.78
N GLU A 74 -3.12 -7.52 14.06
CA GLU A 74 -2.90 -8.86 13.51
C GLU A 74 -1.57 -9.48 13.95
N VAL A 75 -0.43 -8.85 13.62
CA VAL A 75 0.89 -9.49 13.73
C VAL A 75 1.24 -9.83 15.18
N TYR A 76 1.04 -8.91 16.12
CA TYR A 76 1.39 -9.13 17.52
C TYR A 76 0.44 -10.07 18.25
N ARG A 77 -0.74 -10.31 17.71
CA ARG A 77 -1.76 -11.18 18.31
C ARG A 77 -1.71 -12.61 17.81
N THR A 78 -0.95 -12.89 16.75
CA THR A 78 -0.98 -14.17 16.06
C THR A 78 0.43 -14.73 15.94
N ARG A 79 0.55 -16.04 16.14
CA ARG A 79 1.79 -16.76 15.88
C ARG A 79 1.61 -17.59 14.61
N TYR A 80 2.43 -17.30 13.59
CA TYR A 80 2.34 -17.98 12.30
C TYR A 80 3.23 -19.21 12.28
N VAL A 81 2.69 -20.33 11.80
CA VAL A 81 3.40 -21.61 11.74
C VAL A 81 4.46 -21.59 10.63
N ASN A 82 4.13 -20.96 9.49
CA ASN A 82 5.01 -20.87 8.34
C ASN A 82 4.64 -19.65 7.50
N PHE A 83 5.41 -19.43 6.43
CA PHE A 83 5.20 -18.29 5.52
C PHE A 83 3.80 -18.33 4.88
N GLU A 84 3.35 -19.48 4.41
CA GLU A 84 2.06 -19.59 3.73
C GLU A 84 0.88 -19.26 4.67
N THR A 85 0.96 -19.72 5.92
CA THR A 85 -0.03 -19.37 6.94
C THR A 85 -0.06 -17.87 7.22
N ALA A 86 1.11 -17.26 7.32
CA ALA A 86 1.24 -15.81 7.51
C ALA A 86 0.66 -15.04 6.33
N ARG A 87 0.99 -15.45 5.11
CA ARG A 87 0.49 -14.82 3.88
C ARG A 87 -1.04 -14.81 3.82
N LEU A 88 -1.66 -15.96 4.08
CA LEU A 88 -3.11 -16.10 4.07
C LEU A 88 -3.77 -15.27 5.18
N ALA A 89 -3.19 -15.26 6.38
CA ALA A 89 -3.72 -14.49 7.50
C ALA A 89 -3.66 -12.98 7.23
N LEU A 90 -2.55 -12.49 6.69
CA LEU A 90 -2.38 -11.08 6.33
C LEU A 90 -3.30 -10.68 5.20
N PHE A 91 -3.45 -11.51 4.17
CA PHE A 91 -4.39 -11.28 3.09
C PHE A 91 -5.83 -11.16 3.61
N LYS A 92 -6.24 -12.10 4.47
CA LYS A 92 -7.57 -12.11 5.07
C LYS A 92 -7.81 -10.88 5.95
N TYR A 93 -6.80 -10.46 6.70
CA TYR A 93 -6.88 -9.25 7.51
C TYR A 93 -7.04 -8.01 6.65
N ILE A 94 -6.17 -7.84 5.65
CA ILE A 94 -6.16 -6.63 4.81
C ILE A 94 -7.42 -6.56 3.96
N GLU A 95 -7.73 -7.60 3.21
CA GLU A 95 -8.85 -7.58 2.25
C GLU A 95 -10.20 -7.83 2.92
N GLY A 96 -10.25 -8.71 3.91
CA GLY A 96 -11.51 -9.08 4.56
C GLY A 96 -11.94 -8.16 5.69
N TRP A 97 -10.99 -7.57 6.40
CA TRP A 97 -11.28 -6.71 7.55
C TRP A 97 -10.90 -5.26 7.31
N TYR A 98 -9.62 -4.97 7.08
CA TYR A 98 -9.12 -3.60 7.03
C TYR A 98 -9.82 -2.79 5.94
N ASN A 99 -9.83 -3.28 4.72
CA ASN A 99 -10.40 -2.55 3.59
C ASN A 99 -11.93 -2.54 3.56
N ARG A 100 -12.58 -3.59 4.07
CA ARG A 100 -14.03 -3.74 3.96
C ARG A 100 -14.81 -3.32 5.18
N LYS A 101 -14.26 -3.48 6.39
CA LYS A 101 -15.01 -3.34 7.63
C LYS A 101 -14.43 -2.33 8.61
N ARG A 102 -13.13 -2.09 8.57
CA ARG A 102 -12.49 -1.18 9.50
C ARG A 102 -12.78 0.27 9.13
N ILE A 103 -13.45 0.99 10.02
CA ILE A 103 -13.72 2.42 9.82
C ILE A 103 -12.53 3.26 10.29
N HIS A 104 -12.36 4.43 9.68
CA HIS A 104 -11.26 5.35 9.97
C HIS A 104 -11.78 6.77 10.13
N SER A 105 -11.48 7.40 11.27
CA SER A 105 -11.92 8.78 11.53
C SER A 105 -11.38 9.78 10.50
N ALA A 106 -10.15 9.57 10.02
CA ALA A 106 -9.53 10.46 9.03
C ALA A 106 -10.26 10.55 7.69
N ILE A 107 -11.09 9.56 7.37
CA ILE A 107 -11.89 9.54 6.14
C ILE A 107 -13.39 9.53 6.45
N GLY A 108 -13.79 10.21 7.53
CA GLY A 108 -15.19 10.38 7.90
C GLY A 108 -15.85 9.10 8.39
N PHE A 109 -15.09 8.23 9.07
CA PHE A 109 -15.55 6.94 9.58
C PHE A 109 -16.01 5.96 8.51
N LEU A 110 -15.56 6.18 7.28
CA LEU A 110 -15.73 5.20 6.20
C LEU A 110 -14.68 4.10 6.30
N THR A 111 -14.95 2.98 5.65
CA THR A 111 -13.89 1.99 5.37
C THR A 111 -13.07 2.43 4.17
N PRO A 112 -11.84 1.92 4.00
CA PRO A 112 -11.05 2.22 2.79
C PRO A 112 -11.79 1.94 1.49
N ASN A 113 -12.50 0.82 1.37
CA ASN A 113 -13.27 0.50 0.17
C ASN A 113 -14.40 1.48 -0.08
N GLU A 114 -15.14 1.86 0.96
CA GLU A 114 -16.20 2.86 0.83
C GLU A 114 -15.66 4.21 0.38
N CYS A 115 -14.51 4.62 0.94
CA CYS A 115 -13.84 5.86 0.55
C CYS A 115 -13.41 5.83 -0.92
N GLU A 116 -12.82 4.71 -1.36
CA GLU A 116 -12.41 4.52 -2.75
C GLU A 116 -13.60 4.57 -3.70
N ASP A 117 -14.68 3.86 -3.37
CA ASP A 117 -15.90 3.85 -4.18
C ASP A 117 -16.50 5.25 -4.31
N MET A 118 -16.52 6.01 -3.23
CA MET A 118 -17.00 7.38 -3.23
C MET A 118 -16.14 8.29 -4.12
N CYS A 119 -14.82 8.15 -4.05
CA CYS A 119 -13.88 8.90 -4.88
C CYS A 119 -14.06 8.56 -6.38
N ARG A 120 -14.26 7.30 -6.71
CA ARG A 120 -14.50 6.86 -8.08
C ARG A 120 -15.82 7.40 -8.64
N ALA A 121 -16.86 7.46 -7.81
CA ALA A 121 -18.15 8.00 -8.21
C ALA A 121 -18.10 9.51 -8.48
N MET A 122 -17.13 10.22 -7.90
CA MET A 122 -16.94 11.67 -8.08
C MET A 122 -16.02 12.01 -9.26
N ALA A 123 -15.37 11.02 -9.83
CA ALA A 123 -14.42 11.22 -10.93
C ALA A 123 -15.12 11.42 -12.28
#